data_5782fc1fe1f4754a76648c73df82b852
#
_entry.id   5782fc1fe1f4754a76648c73df82b852
#
_cell.length_a   1.000
_cell.length_b   1.000
_cell.length_c   1.000
_cell.angle_alpha   90.00
_cell.angle_beta   90.00
_cell.angle_gamma   90.00
#
_symmetry.space_group_name_H-M   'P 1'
#
loop_
_entity.id
_entity.type
_entity.pdbx_description
1 polymer ?
#
loop_
_entity_poly.entity_id
_entity_poly.type
_entity_poly.pdbx_seq_one_letter_code
_entity_poly.pdbx_strand_id
1 'polypeptide(L)'
;NDGLRLQAETRIDYSGEFLKSNDSNDKMGFSGRYLNVMLSGNIDDHFSYSYRQRLNKAHADQSFFDATDWIYLTYAPNDRWQFSAGKQVVAIGGYEYDRAPIDLYFCSEFWNNIACYQFGVSAAYATESGNDKFLLQVCQSPFRANGDNMYAYNLMWMGSHKWHQSIWSVNIIEQNSKDLIAYAALGNQFTFGDFKLQLD
;
A
#
# COMPACT_ATOMS: atom_id res chain seq x y z
N ASN A 1 -0.62 -9.18 26.16
CA ASN A 1 0.19 -9.99 25.25
C ASN A 1 -0.60 -10.21 23.98
N ASP A 2 -0.59 -9.25 23.08
CA ASP A 2 -1.16 -9.41 21.74
C ASP A 2 -0.15 -10.18 20.90
N GLY A 3 -0.10 -11.48 21.17
CA GLY A 3 0.73 -12.41 20.46
C GLY A 3 0.46 -12.43 18.96
N LEU A 4 0.81 -13.48 18.31
CA LEU A 4 0.64 -13.70 16.88
C LEU A 4 -0.84 -13.55 16.46
N ARG A 5 -1.13 -12.62 15.54
CA ARG A 5 -2.41 -12.49 14.82
C ARG A 5 -2.26 -13.05 13.42
N LEU A 6 -3.05 -14.08 13.12
CA LEU A 6 -3.16 -14.67 11.78
C LEU A 6 -4.48 -14.24 11.14
N GLN A 7 -4.42 -13.75 9.90
CA GLN A 7 -5.59 -13.40 9.10
C GLN A 7 -5.48 -14.02 7.71
N ALA A 8 -6.63 -14.37 7.13
CA ALA A 8 -6.73 -14.76 5.73
C ALA A 8 -7.77 -13.88 5.04
N GLU A 9 -7.46 -13.44 3.84
CA GLU A 9 -8.38 -12.68 2.97
C GLU A 9 -8.56 -13.43 1.66
N THR A 10 -9.80 -13.53 1.20
CA THR A 10 -10.09 -14.06 -0.12
C THR A 10 -11.16 -13.24 -0.81
N ARG A 11 -11.04 -13.11 -2.13
CA ARG A 11 -12.05 -12.54 -2.99
C ARG A 11 -12.30 -13.46 -4.19
N ILE A 12 -13.56 -13.78 -4.42
CA ILE A 12 -14.06 -14.56 -5.55
C ILE A 12 -15.08 -13.68 -6.27
N ASP A 13 -14.86 -13.45 -7.55
CA ASP A 13 -15.76 -12.66 -8.39
C ASP A 13 -16.51 -13.59 -9.35
N TYR A 14 -17.77 -13.26 -9.62
CA TYR A 14 -18.49 -13.72 -10.77
C TYR A 14 -18.56 -12.59 -11.78
N SER A 15 -17.99 -12.77 -12.96
CA SER A 15 -17.91 -11.75 -13.99
C SER A 15 -18.30 -12.30 -15.37
N GLY A 16 -18.80 -11.42 -16.23
CA GLY A 16 -19.11 -11.71 -17.62
C GLY A 16 -18.60 -10.61 -18.55
N GLU A 17 -17.98 -11.01 -19.66
CA GLU A 17 -17.65 -10.12 -20.77
C GLU A 17 -18.65 -10.34 -21.90
N PHE A 18 -19.34 -9.26 -22.31
CA PHE A 18 -20.23 -9.24 -23.47
C PHE A 18 -19.52 -8.56 -24.62
N LEU A 19 -19.00 -9.34 -25.58
CA LEU A 19 -18.32 -8.83 -26.75
C LEU A 19 -19.34 -8.64 -27.89
N LYS A 20 -19.32 -7.48 -28.55
CA LYS A 20 -20.21 -7.13 -29.69
C LYS A 20 -19.85 -7.79 -31.00
N SER A 21 -18.95 -8.77 -31.05
CA SER A 21 -18.54 -9.42 -32.30
C SER A 21 -19.23 -10.77 -32.48
N ASN A 22 -19.54 -11.13 -33.73
CA ASN A 22 -20.24 -12.37 -34.10
C ASN A 22 -19.46 -13.65 -33.77
N ASP A 23 -18.22 -13.57 -33.30
CA ASP A 23 -17.37 -14.68 -32.86
C ASP A 23 -17.26 -14.77 -31.33
N SER A 24 -18.18 -14.18 -30.60
CA SER A 24 -18.09 -14.06 -29.14
C SER A 24 -18.56 -15.32 -28.43
N ASN A 25 -17.62 -16.05 -27.87
CA ASN A 25 -17.91 -16.83 -26.69
C ASN A 25 -17.94 -15.85 -25.51
N ASP A 26 -19.14 -15.44 -25.08
CA ASP A 26 -19.34 -14.71 -23.86
C ASP A 26 -18.71 -15.48 -22.70
N LYS A 27 -17.65 -14.93 -22.12
CA LYS A 27 -16.96 -15.56 -21.01
C LYS A 27 -17.65 -15.14 -19.73
N MET A 28 -18.47 -16.03 -19.18
CA MET A 28 -19.09 -15.83 -17.87
C MET A 28 -18.58 -16.89 -16.91
N GLY A 29 -18.26 -16.50 -15.66
CA GLY A 29 -17.85 -17.50 -14.69
C GLY A 29 -17.32 -16.92 -13.37
N PHE A 30 -17.02 -17.84 -12.47
CA PHE A 30 -16.37 -17.55 -11.21
C PHE A 30 -14.86 -17.48 -11.40
N SER A 31 -14.21 -16.53 -10.74
CA SER A 31 -12.76 -16.39 -10.71
C SER A 31 -12.27 -16.02 -9.32
N GLY A 32 -11.23 -16.70 -8.83
CA GLY A 32 -10.51 -16.29 -7.64
C GLY A 32 -9.61 -15.08 -7.96
N ARG A 33 -9.80 -13.99 -7.25
CA ARG A 33 -9.02 -12.74 -7.45
C ARG A 33 -7.90 -12.58 -6.44
N TYR A 34 -8.19 -12.84 -5.17
CA TYR A 34 -7.22 -12.70 -4.09
C TYR A 34 -7.30 -13.88 -3.14
N LEU A 35 -6.14 -14.31 -2.69
CA LEU A 35 -5.97 -15.22 -1.55
C LEU A 35 -4.69 -14.78 -0.83
N ASN A 36 -4.85 -14.10 0.29
CA ASN A 36 -3.76 -13.53 1.07
C ASN A 36 -3.73 -14.12 2.48
N VAL A 37 -2.53 -14.32 3.00
CA VAL A 37 -2.30 -14.64 4.41
C VAL A 37 -1.49 -13.52 5.03
N MET A 38 -1.92 -13.05 6.20
CA MET A 38 -1.25 -12.01 6.96
C MET A 38 -0.90 -12.51 8.35
N LEU A 39 0.31 -12.15 8.78
CA LEU A 39 0.81 -12.37 10.14
C LEU A 39 1.23 -11.02 10.72
N SER A 40 0.82 -10.74 11.94
CA SER A 40 1.28 -9.56 12.67
C SER A 40 1.33 -9.83 14.16
N GLY A 41 2.12 -9.05 14.87
CA GLY A 41 2.20 -9.15 16.32
C GLY A 41 3.30 -8.29 16.91
N ASN A 42 3.36 -8.28 18.23
CA ASN A 42 4.42 -7.63 19.00
C ASN A 42 5.43 -8.69 19.45
N ILE A 43 6.71 -8.36 19.30
CA ILE A 43 7.82 -9.17 19.85
C ILE A 43 7.99 -8.79 21.32
N ASP A 44 7.95 -7.48 21.59
CA ASP A 44 8.00 -6.90 22.94
C ASP A 44 7.24 -5.55 22.95
N ASP A 45 7.44 -4.73 23.98
CA ASP A 45 6.78 -3.43 24.13
C ASP A 45 7.19 -2.39 23.08
N HIS A 46 8.32 -2.60 22.39
CA HIS A 46 8.88 -1.67 21.41
C HIS A 46 8.93 -2.22 19.99
N PHE A 47 8.97 -3.55 19.82
CA PHE A 47 9.12 -4.17 18.52
C PHE A 47 7.85 -4.89 18.09
N SER A 48 7.43 -4.62 16.86
CA SER A 48 6.33 -5.31 16.20
C SER A 48 6.72 -5.70 14.78
N TYR A 49 5.99 -6.66 14.21
CA TYR A 49 6.20 -7.13 12.85
C TYR A 49 4.88 -7.23 12.10
N SER A 50 4.97 -7.12 10.79
CA SER A 50 3.85 -7.34 9.88
C SER A 50 4.33 -8.04 8.62
N TYR A 51 3.53 -9.00 8.15
CA TYR A 51 3.80 -9.80 6.97
C TYR A 51 2.50 -10.07 6.22
N ARG A 52 2.54 -9.98 4.87
CA ARG A 52 1.44 -10.36 3.99
C ARG A 52 1.97 -11.08 2.76
N GLN A 53 1.44 -12.28 2.51
CA GLN A 53 1.78 -13.11 1.37
C GLN A 53 0.56 -13.32 0.48
N ARG A 54 0.73 -13.16 -0.83
CA ARG A 54 -0.26 -13.59 -1.84
C ARG A 54 -0.03 -15.06 -2.18
N LEU A 55 -1.02 -15.89 -1.91
CA LEU A 55 -0.97 -17.32 -2.23
C LEU A 55 -1.50 -17.62 -3.63
N ASN A 56 -2.23 -16.70 -4.25
CA ASN A 56 -2.80 -16.86 -5.59
C ASN A 56 -1.86 -16.44 -6.73
N LYS A 57 -0.64 -15.96 -6.44
CA LYS A 57 0.37 -15.71 -7.47
C LYS A 57 1.06 -17.02 -7.85
N ALA A 58 1.18 -17.27 -9.15
CA ALA A 58 1.95 -18.42 -9.67
C ALA A 58 3.44 -18.22 -9.34
N HIS A 59 4.09 -19.28 -8.86
CA HIS A 59 5.46 -19.21 -8.35
C HIS A 59 6.52 -19.74 -9.32
N ALA A 60 6.13 -20.21 -10.51
CA ALA A 60 7.05 -20.94 -11.39
C ALA A 60 8.29 -20.11 -11.82
N ASP A 61 8.15 -18.78 -11.96
CA ASP A 61 9.21 -17.90 -12.48
C ASP A 61 9.41 -16.63 -11.62
N GLN A 62 8.87 -16.60 -10.40
CA GLN A 62 8.94 -15.43 -9.52
C GLN A 62 9.68 -15.76 -8.21
N SER A 63 10.42 -14.79 -7.67
CA SER A 63 10.98 -14.94 -6.34
C SER A 63 9.87 -14.95 -5.28
N PHE A 64 10.15 -15.57 -4.14
CA PHE A 64 9.22 -15.55 -3.00
C PHE A 64 8.78 -14.12 -2.64
N PHE A 65 9.71 -13.17 -2.70
CA PHE A 65 9.44 -11.77 -2.39
C PHE A 65 8.55 -11.05 -3.41
N ASP A 66 8.43 -11.53 -4.65
CA ASP A 66 7.51 -10.93 -5.64
C ASP A 66 6.04 -11.20 -5.28
N ALA A 67 5.77 -12.31 -4.62
CA ALA A 67 4.45 -12.64 -4.07
C ALA A 67 4.24 -12.13 -2.64
N THR A 68 5.26 -11.58 -1.98
CA THR A 68 5.16 -10.93 -0.68
C THR A 68 4.80 -9.46 -0.87
N ASP A 69 3.65 -9.03 -0.39
CA ASP A 69 3.28 -7.61 -0.43
C ASP A 69 4.13 -6.82 0.56
N TRP A 70 4.16 -7.24 1.81
CA TRP A 70 5.04 -6.63 2.81
C TRP A 70 5.59 -7.64 3.79
N ILE A 71 6.76 -7.34 4.29
CA ILE A 71 7.44 -7.96 5.41
C ILE A 71 8.37 -6.93 6.04
N TYR A 72 8.01 -6.44 7.20
CA TYR A 72 8.78 -5.41 7.90
C TYR A 72 8.70 -5.54 9.41
N LEU A 73 9.75 -5.02 10.04
CA LEU A 73 9.87 -4.82 11.48
C LEU A 73 9.68 -3.34 11.80
N THR A 74 8.96 -3.04 12.87
CA THR A 74 8.79 -1.70 13.41
C THR A 74 9.36 -1.61 14.81
N TYR A 75 10.17 -0.58 15.07
CA TYR A 75 10.64 -0.17 16.38
C TYR A 75 9.95 1.12 16.79
N ALA A 76 9.25 1.10 17.92
CA ALA A 76 8.55 2.24 18.51
C ALA A 76 9.15 2.54 19.90
N PRO A 77 10.15 3.44 20.02
CA PRO A 77 10.76 3.79 21.30
C PRO A 77 9.79 4.49 22.25
N ASN A 78 8.74 5.08 21.74
CA ASN A 78 7.65 5.75 22.47
C ASN A 78 6.42 5.91 21.57
N ASP A 79 5.35 6.49 22.10
CA ASP A 79 4.07 6.65 21.40
C ASP A 79 4.12 7.62 20.20
N ARG A 80 5.20 8.39 20.04
CA ARG A 80 5.32 9.39 18.97
C ARG A 80 6.17 8.94 17.81
N TRP A 81 7.19 8.15 18.03
CA TRP A 81 8.14 7.73 17.01
C TRP A 81 8.00 6.28 16.64
N GLN A 82 8.03 6.01 15.34
CA GLN A 82 8.07 4.65 14.78
C GLN A 82 9.11 4.62 13.66
N PHE A 83 9.95 3.60 13.68
CA PHE A 83 10.95 3.33 12.64
C PHE A 83 10.68 1.95 12.07
N SER A 84 10.53 1.85 10.76
CA SER A 84 10.26 0.55 10.13
C SER A 84 11.29 0.24 9.06
N ALA A 85 11.64 -1.04 8.93
CA ALA A 85 12.57 -1.52 7.92
C ALA A 85 12.05 -2.84 7.33
N GLY A 86 12.18 -3.01 6.01
CA GLY A 86 11.75 -4.17 5.26
C GLY A 86 10.98 -3.78 4.00
N LYS A 87 10.25 -4.75 3.42
CA LYS A 87 9.36 -4.48 2.30
C LYS A 87 8.07 -3.86 2.84
N GLN A 88 7.72 -2.68 2.36
CA GLN A 88 6.63 -1.85 2.86
C GLN A 88 5.80 -1.30 1.70
N VAL A 89 4.61 -0.79 2.01
CA VAL A 89 3.85 0.04 1.07
C VAL A 89 4.66 1.31 0.79
N VAL A 90 4.79 1.68 -0.49
CA VAL A 90 5.38 2.96 -0.87
C VAL A 90 4.48 4.08 -0.34
N ALA A 91 5.05 5.05 0.38
CA ALA A 91 4.28 6.10 1.04
C ALA A 91 3.76 7.15 0.05
N ILE A 92 2.71 6.78 -0.67
CA ILE A 92 1.97 7.64 -1.59
C ILE A 92 0.61 7.93 -0.97
N GLY A 93 0.23 9.22 -0.94
CA GLY A 93 -1.04 9.67 -0.41
C GLY A 93 -2.21 9.36 -1.34
N GLY A 94 -3.40 9.79 -0.92
CA GLY A 94 -4.65 9.52 -1.62
C GLY A 94 -5.43 8.36 -1.05
N TYR A 95 -6.75 8.46 -1.08
CA TYR A 95 -7.64 7.43 -0.55
C TYR A 95 -7.76 6.22 -1.48
N GLU A 96 -7.56 6.40 -2.78
CA GLU A 96 -7.50 5.26 -3.69
C GLU A 96 -6.31 4.37 -3.34
N TYR A 97 -5.13 4.98 -3.14
CA TYR A 97 -3.90 4.24 -2.87
C TYR A 97 -3.87 3.61 -1.47
N ASP A 98 -4.55 4.22 -0.50
CA ASP A 98 -4.66 3.71 0.88
C ASP A 98 -5.59 2.49 0.99
N ARG A 99 -6.49 2.28 0.02
CA ARG A 99 -7.42 1.15 0.05
C ARG A 99 -6.72 -0.18 -0.23
N ALA A 100 -7.22 -1.22 0.42
CA ALA A 100 -6.79 -2.57 0.09
C ALA A 100 -7.22 -2.95 -1.34
N PRO A 101 -6.36 -3.59 -2.15
CA PRO A 101 -6.71 -4.00 -3.52
C PRO A 101 -7.95 -4.90 -3.61
N ILE A 102 -8.27 -5.61 -2.54
CA ILE A 102 -9.45 -6.47 -2.46
C ILE A 102 -10.76 -5.67 -2.49
N ASP A 103 -10.74 -4.40 -2.08
CA ASP A 103 -11.90 -3.51 -2.01
C ASP A 103 -12.11 -2.69 -3.29
N LEU A 104 -11.18 -2.77 -4.25
CA LEU A 104 -11.21 -2.02 -5.49
C LEU A 104 -11.57 -2.90 -6.68
N TYR A 105 -12.53 -2.49 -7.50
CA TYR A 105 -12.88 -3.11 -8.78
C TYR A 105 -12.12 -2.50 -9.93
N PHE A 106 -12.00 -1.17 -9.94
CA PHE A 106 -11.30 -0.39 -10.95
C PHE A 106 -10.31 0.52 -10.26
N CYS A 107 -9.09 0.54 -10.78
CA CYS A 107 -8.02 1.38 -10.28
C CYS A 107 -7.63 2.39 -11.36
N SER A 108 -7.09 3.54 -10.92
CA SER A 108 -6.54 4.54 -11.85
C SER A 108 -5.35 3.98 -12.63
N GLU A 109 -5.02 4.65 -13.73
CA GLU A 109 -3.81 4.35 -14.50
C GLU A 109 -2.55 4.45 -13.64
N PHE A 110 -2.51 5.41 -12.70
CA PHE A 110 -1.40 5.54 -11.76
C PHE A 110 -1.25 4.27 -10.90
N TRP A 111 -2.33 3.79 -10.28
CA TRP A 111 -2.33 2.57 -9.48
C TRP A 111 -1.86 1.35 -10.28
N ASN A 112 -2.32 1.23 -11.52
CA ASN A 112 -2.01 0.06 -12.36
C ASN A 112 -0.56 0.03 -12.83
N ASN A 113 0.13 1.19 -12.85
CA ASN A 113 1.48 1.32 -13.40
C ASN A 113 2.57 1.50 -12.34
N ILE A 114 2.22 1.59 -11.05
CA ILE A 114 3.21 1.74 -9.98
C ILE A 114 3.26 0.50 -9.08
N ALA A 115 4.46 0.04 -8.76
CA ALA A 115 4.64 -1.08 -7.83
C ALA A 115 4.42 -0.61 -6.38
N CYS A 116 3.32 -1.06 -5.76
CA CYS A 116 2.88 -0.58 -4.45
C CYS A 116 3.81 -0.94 -3.28
N TYR A 117 4.66 -1.95 -3.42
CA TYR A 117 5.43 -2.52 -2.30
C TYR A 117 6.91 -2.58 -2.64
N GLN A 118 7.75 -1.90 -1.84
CA GLN A 118 9.19 -1.82 -2.05
C GLN A 118 9.97 -2.01 -0.75
N PHE A 119 11.19 -2.54 -0.86
CA PHE A 119 12.12 -2.59 0.26
C PHE A 119 12.61 -1.20 0.60
N GLY A 120 12.62 -0.86 1.87
CA GLY A 120 13.06 0.44 2.35
C GLY A 120 13.02 0.58 3.85
N VAL A 121 13.22 1.82 4.28
CA VAL A 121 13.15 2.26 5.66
C VAL A 121 12.22 3.44 5.77
N SER A 122 11.54 3.56 6.89
CA SER A 122 10.67 4.70 7.16
C SER A 122 10.77 5.16 8.61
N ALA A 123 10.56 6.46 8.83
CA ALA A 123 10.41 7.07 10.14
C ALA A 123 9.08 7.82 10.19
N ALA A 124 8.28 7.54 11.19
CA ALA A 124 7.02 8.22 11.41
C ALA A 124 7.03 8.95 12.75
N TYR A 125 6.46 10.15 12.75
CA TYR A 125 6.26 10.97 13.93
C TYR A 125 4.80 11.37 14.07
N ALA A 126 4.19 11.06 15.21
CA ALA A 126 2.88 11.51 15.60
C ALA A 126 2.97 12.71 16.54
N THR A 127 2.13 13.73 16.30
CA THR A 127 2.03 14.88 17.21
C THR A 127 1.45 14.47 18.56
N GLU A 128 1.62 15.30 19.56
CA GLU A 128 1.13 15.05 20.92
C GLU A 128 -0.40 14.86 20.99
N SER A 129 -1.14 15.57 20.14
CA SER A 129 -2.58 15.42 20.01
C SER A 129 -3.00 14.11 19.33
N GLY A 130 -2.08 13.42 18.65
CA GLY A 130 -2.37 12.26 17.81
C GLY A 130 -3.11 12.58 16.51
N ASN A 131 -3.44 13.86 16.26
CA ASN A 131 -4.23 14.26 15.09
C ASN A 131 -3.41 14.30 13.80
N ASP A 132 -2.10 14.45 13.91
CA ASP A 132 -1.21 14.56 12.77
C ASP A 132 -0.09 13.53 12.87
N LYS A 133 0.18 12.85 11.77
CA LYS A 133 1.29 11.93 11.61
C LYS A 133 2.06 12.26 10.34
N PHE A 134 3.36 12.40 10.47
CA PHE A 134 4.30 12.61 9.36
C PHE A 134 5.11 11.33 9.15
N LEU A 135 5.28 10.94 7.90
CA LEU A 135 6.05 9.76 7.52
C LEU A 135 7.10 10.18 6.49
N LEU A 136 8.35 9.91 6.79
CA LEU A 136 9.47 9.98 5.84
C LEU A 136 9.87 8.55 5.49
N GLN A 137 9.98 8.26 4.19
CA GLN A 137 10.36 6.94 3.69
C GLN A 137 11.42 7.07 2.59
N VAL A 138 12.42 6.20 2.63
CA VAL A 138 13.34 5.95 1.53
C VAL A 138 13.20 4.48 1.18
N CYS A 139 12.84 4.18 -0.07
CA CYS A 139 12.67 2.82 -0.54
C CYS A 139 13.23 2.64 -1.94
N GLN A 140 13.30 1.40 -2.40
CA GLN A 140 13.62 1.11 -3.80
C GLN A 140 12.58 1.77 -4.70
N SER A 141 13.01 2.27 -5.86
CA SER A 141 12.09 2.88 -6.81
C SER A 141 11.06 1.84 -7.31
N PRO A 142 9.77 2.19 -7.37
CA PRO A 142 8.76 1.34 -8.00
C PRO A 142 8.97 1.14 -9.52
N PHE A 143 9.84 1.93 -10.15
CA PHE A 143 10.25 1.78 -11.58
C PHE A 143 11.58 1.04 -11.74
N ARG A 144 12.13 0.52 -10.65
CA ARG A 144 13.39 -0.20 -10.67
C ARG A 144 13.31 -1.44 -11.55
N ALA A 145 14.21 -1.53 -12.52
CA ALA A 145 14.52 -2.79 -13.20
C ALA A 145 15.43 -3.68 -12.30
N ASN A 146 15.43 -4.99 -12.54
CA ASN A 146 16.29 -5.91 -11.79
C ASN A 146 17.78 -5.49 -11.89
N GLY A 147 18.39 -5.21 -10.74
CA GLY A 147 19.80 -4.84 -10.64
C GLY A 147 20.10 -3.34 -10.57
N ASP A 148 19.14 -2.46 -10.83
CA ASP A 148 19.35 -1.01 -10.77
C ASP A 148 19.25 -0.49 -9.34
N ASN A 149 20.18 0.40 -8.96
CA ASN A 149 20.19 1.10 -7.69
C ASN A 149 19.42 2.42 -7.82
N MET A 150 18.10 2.33 -7.89
CA MET A 150 17.19 3.47 -7.95
C MET A 150 16.30 3.52 -6.70
N TYR A 151 16.01 4.72 -6.24
CA TYR A 151 15.30 4.98 -4.99
C TYR A 151 14.09 5.89 -5.20
N ALA A 152 13.20 5.84 -4.23
CA ALA A 152 12.11 6.77 -4.05
C ALA A 152 12.21 7.41 -2.66
N TYR A 153 11.98 8.72 -2.60
CA TYR A 153 12.00 9.55 -1.41
C TYR A 153 10.60 10.09 -1.21
N ASN A 154 9.97 9.70 -0.11
CA ASN A 154 8.56 9.94 0.12
C ASN A 154 8.37 10.69 1.44
N LEU A 155 7.60 11.77 1.41
CA LEU A 155 7.12 12.48 2.59
C LEU A 155 5.60 12.45 2.56
N MET A 156 4.98 11.94 3.64
CA MET A 156 3.53 11.85 3.75
C MET A 156 3.06 12.48 5.06
N TRP A 157 1.96 13.20 4.98
CA TRP A 157 1.21 13.72 6.12
C TRP A 157 -0.18 13.11 6.16
N MET A 158 -0.52 12.55 7.31
CA MET A 158 -1.85 12.02 7.62
C MET A 158 -2.44 12.89 8.73
N GLY A 159 -3.53 13.62 8.42
CA GLY A 159 -4.26 14.46 9.35
C GLY A 159 -5.62 13.86 9.68
N SER A 160 -6.05 13.97 10.94
CA SER A 160 -7.37 13.56 11.39
C SER A 160 -7.98 14.64 12.28
N HIS A 161 -8.75 15.53 11.66
CA HIS A 161 -9.36 16.69 12.31
C HIS A 161 -10.89 16.60 12.15
N LYS A 162 -11.61 16.48 13.25
CA LYS A 162 -13.09 16.46 13.37
C LYS A 162 -13.88 16.05 12.10
N TRP A 163 -14.02 16.97 11.14
CA TRP A 163 -14.77 16.79 9.90
C TRP A 163 -13.89 16.59 8.66
N HIS A 164 -12.56 16.73 8.79
CA HIS A 164 -11.59 16.61 7.69
C HIS A 164 -10.49 15.63 8.05
N GLN A 165 -10.25 14.68 7.18
CA GLN A 165 -9.09 13.79 7.20
C GLN A 165 -8.29 13.99 5.91
N SER A 166 -6.97 13.87 6.01
CA SER A 166 -6.07 14.06 4.89
C SER A 166 -5.03 12.95 4.83
N ILE A 167 -4.67 12.56 3.60
CA ILE A 167 -3.53 11.69 3.29
C ILE A 167 -2.80 12.35 2.13
N TRP A 168 -1.86 13.24 2.44
CA TRP A 168 -1.10 13.98 1.45
C TRP A 168 0.32 13.46 1.37
N SER A 169 0.88 13.45 0.16
CA SER A 169 2.29 13.11 -0.02
C SER A 169 2.96 13.95 -1.10
N VAL A 170 4.28 14.06 -0.93
CA VAL A 170 5.20 14.50 -1.97
C VAL A 170 6.23 13.40 -2.16
N ASN A 171 6.42 12.99 -3.40
CA ASN A 171 7.24 11.86 -3.77
C ASN A 171 8.23 12.28 -4.85
N ILE A 172 9.49 11.92 -4.67
CA ILE A 172 10.54 12.04 -5.68
C ILE A 172 11.01 10.62 -5.99
N ILE A 173 10.79 10.19 -7.22
CA ILE A 173 10.99 8.80 -7.63
C ILE A 173 11.99 8.77 -8.80
N GLU A 174 13.08 8.05 -8.63
CA GLU A 174 14.04 7.80 -9.71
C GLU A 174 13.41 6.84 -10.72
N GLN A 175 13.17 7.31 -11.95
CA GLN A 175 12.61 6.52 -13.05
C GLN A 175 13.71 5.75 -13.80
N ASN A 176 14.86 6.40 -13.97
CA ASN A 176 16.08 5.83 -14.52
C ASN A 176 17.27 6.59 -13.94
N SER A 177 18.49 6.28 -14.37
CA SER A 177 19.72 6.88 -13.83
C SER A 177 19.83 8.41 -14.00
N LYS A 178 18.93 9.06 -14.76
CA LYS A 178 18.99 10.48 -15.08
C LYS A 178 17.67 11.22 -14.82
N ASP A 179 16.54 10.51 -14.82
CA ASP A 179 15.22 11.12 -14.77
C ASP A 179 14.54 10.86 -13.41
N LEU A 180 13.97 11.93 -12.88
CA LEU A 180 13.18 11.92 -11.65
C LEU A 180 11.71 12.22 -11.97
N ILE A 181 10.82 11.52 -11.32
CA ILE A 181 9.40 11.85 -11.30
C ILE A 181 9.11 12.54 -9.98
N ALA A 182 8.62 13.79 -10.03
CA ALA A 182 8.03 14.45 -8.89
C ALA A 182 6.51 14.24 -8.92
N TYR A 183 5.96 13.68 -7.85
CA TYR A 183 4.53 13.39 -7.74
C TYR A 183 4.00 13.94 -6.42
N ALA A 184 2.79 14.51 -6.44
CA ALA A 184 2.07 14.93 -5.25
C ALA A 184 0.66 14.33 -5.26
N ALA A 185 0.26 13.73 -4.15
CA ALA A 185 -1.10 13.25 -3.93
C ALA A 185 -1.75 14.02 -2.78
N LEU A 186 -3.01 14.41 -2.94
CA LEU A 186 -3.75 15.26 -2.02
C LEU A 186 -5.11 14.63 -1.65
N GLY A 187 -5.07 13.46 -1.01
CA GLY A 187 -6.28 12.78 -0.55
C GLY A 187 -6.97 13.54 0.59
N ASN A 188 -8.24 13.88 0.40
CA ASN A 188 -9.06 14.58 1.38
C ASN A 188 -10.36 13.82 1.62
N GLN A 189 -10.75 13.66 2.88
CA GLN A 189 -12.06 13.14 3.26
C GLN A 189 -12.77 14.14 4.15
N PHE A 190 -13.97 14.49 3.75
CA PHE A 190 -14.86 15.36 4.52
C PHE A 190 -16.02 14.53 5.07
N THR A 191 -16.31 14.71 6.36
CA THR A 191 -17.41 13.98 7.04
C THR A 191 -18.40 14.96 7.63
N PHE A 192 -19.65 14.86 7.21
CA PHE A 192 -20.77 15.71 7.65
C PHE A 192 -21.93 14.82 8.13
N GLY A 193 -21.95 14.50 9.42
CA GLY A 193 -22.88 13.48 9.94
C GLY A 193 -22.59 12.11 9.31
N ASP A 194 -23.59 11.52 8.66
CA ASP A 194 -23.49 10.22 7.97
C ASP A 194 -22.92 10.33 6.55
N PHE A 195 -22.75 11.55 6.04
CA PHE A 195 -22.22 11.79 4.69
C PHE A 195 -20.69 11.87 4.71
N LYS A 196 -20.05 11.12 3.80
CA LYS A 196 -18.60 11.15 3.57
C LYS A 196 -18.30 11.47 2.12
N LEU A 197 -17.47 12.48 1.88
CA LEU A 197 -16.94 12.85 0.58
C LEU A 197 -15.43 12.63 0.57
N GLN A 198 -14.94 11.83 -0.37
CA GLN A 198 -13.51 11.62 -0.62
C GLN A 198 -13.12 12.24 -1.96
N LEU A 199 -11.99 12.95 -1.97
CA LEU A 199 -11.40 13.61 -3.13
C LEU A 199 -9.90 13.31 -3.15
N ASP A 200 -9.41 12.80 -4.27
CA ASP A 200 -7.98 12.56 -4.57
C ASP A 200 -7.52 13.47 -5.71
#